data_ba77b1a07a2d6ad862b85c61f45a9869
#
_entry.id   ba77b1a07a2d6ad862b85c61f45a9869
#
_cell.length_a   1.000
_cell.length_b   1.000
_cell.length_c   1.000
_cell.angle_alpha   90.00
_cell.angle_beta   90.00
_cell.angle_gamma   90.00
#
_symmetry.space_group_name_H-M   'P 1'
#
loop_
_entity.id
_entity.type
_entity.pdbx_description
1 polymer ?
#
loop_
_entity_poly.entity_id
_entity_poly.type
_entity_poly.pdbx_seq_one_letter_code
_entity_poly.pdbx_strand_id
1 'polypeptide(L)'
;MTDRKLAEVLANATPFALPLAKPFRGVTHREGVILAGPSGFGEFAPFLEYDDQTCARWLASAIEAAYGRWPDSRRGEVPVNAIIPALAPHDAAAMAYRGFVGDGCRTVKIKVAEVGQTLDDDVARVEAVRSAQQSAAVPNPRIRVDANGGWSLADATVAIRELDRAAGGLEYVEQPCRTLAELAELRRVVSVPIAADESIRTAGDPIRAVQQQAADIVVVKVPPLGGVNLAREVVGAAGVPVVVSGAMDSAVG
;
A
#
# COMPACT_ATOMS: atom_id res chain seq x y z
N MET A 1 2.20 -11.97 -26.47
CA MET A 1 3.68 -12.10 -26.56
C MET A 1 3.97 -13.35 -27.41
N THR A 2 4.92 -13.32 -28.35
CA THR A 2 5.30 -14.51 -29.13
C THR A 2 6.25 -15.38 -28.32
N ASP A 3 6.31 -16.71 -28.63
CA ASP A 3 7.22 -17.65 -27.95
C ASP A 3 8.68 -17.21 -28.00
N ARG A 4 9.11 -16.61 -29.08
CA ARG A 4 10.46 -16.05 -29.24
C ARG A 4 10.74 -14.90 -28.24
N LYS A 5 9.79 -14.00 -28.08
CA LYS A 5 9.92 -12.91 -27.08
C LYS A 5 9.91 -13.44 -25.65
N LEU A 6 9.10 -14.46 -25.38
CA LEU A 6 9.10 -15.09 -24.05
C LEU A 6 10.46 -15.74 -23.75
N ALA A 7 11.04 -16.47 -24.71
CA ALA A 7 12.36 -17.06 -24.54
C ALA A 7 13.46 -16.00 -24.30
N GLU A 8 13.39 -14.86 -24.96
CA GLU A 8 14.32 -13.73 -24.74
C GLU A 8 14.18 -13.15 -23.32
N VAL A 9 12.94 -12.93 -22.86
CA VAL A 9 12.67 -12.45 -21.50
C VAL A 9 13.21 -13.42 -20.46
N LEU A 10 12.98 -14.72 -20.64
CA LEU A 10 13.46 -15.76 -19.73
C LEU A 10 14.98 -15.91 -19.72
N ALA A 11 15.63 -15.72 -20.87
CA ALA A 11 17.10 -15.77 -20.96
C ALA A 11 17.80 -14.63 -20.21
N ASN A 12 17.10 -13.51 -19.98
CA ASN A 12 17.59 -12.33 -19.27
C ASN A 12 16.97 -12.18 -17.87
N ALA A 13 16.44 -13.26 -17.33
CA ALA A 13 15.81 -13.31 -16.02
C ALA A 13 16.80 -13.78 -14.93
N THR A 14 16.91 -13.01 -13.84
CA THR A 14 17.79 -13.34 -12.72
C THR A 14 16.95 -13.47 -11.43
N PRO A 15 16.89 -14.65 -10.80
CA PRO A 15 16.17 -14.83 -9.55
C PRO A 15 16.91 -14.14 -8.40
N PHE A 16 16.15 -13.69 -7.41
CA PHE A 16 16.69 -13.13 -6.16
C PHE A 16 15.89 -13.62 -4.94
N ALA A 17 16.56 -13.63 -3.77
CA ALA A 17 15.94 -13.81 -2.47
C ALA A 17 16.62 -12.85 -1.49
N LEU A 18 15.87 -11.88 -0.98
CA LEU A 18 16.37 -10.86 -0.06
C LEU A 18 15.78 -11.09 1.34
N PRO A 19 16.60 -11.29 2.38
CA PRO A 19 16.09 -11.39 3.73
C PRO A 19 15.51 -10.05 4.18
N LEU A 20 14.35 -10.08 4.83
CA LEU A 20 13.79 -8.90 5.47
C LEU A 20 14.44 -8.69 6.85
N ALA A 21 14.77 -7.46 7.18
CA ALA A 21 15.31 -7.11 8.50
C ALA A 21 14.32 -7.42 9.64
N LYS A 22 13.03 -7.40 9.35
CA LYS A 22 11.94 -7.86 10.22
C LYS A 22 10.87 -8.53 9.36
N PRO A 23 10.23 -9.61 9.84
CA PRO A 23 9.10 -10.22 9.14
C PRO A 23 8.00 -9.16 8.89
N PHE A 24 7.38 -9.23 7.71
CA PHE A 24 6.27 -8.37 7.34
C PHE A 24 5.24 -9.17 6.54
N ARG A 25 3.96 -9.13 6.91
CA ARG A 25 2.88 -9.94 6.31
C ARG A 25 3.18 -11.46 6.28
N GLY A 26 3.85 -11.97 7.32
CA GLY A 26 4.27 -13.38 7.36
C GLY A 26 5.46 -13.74 6.46
N VAL A 27 6.01 -12.77 5.72
CA VAL A 27 7.14 -12.97 4.81
C VAL A 27 8.45 -12.64 5.54
N THR A 28 9.43 -13.52 5.43
CA THR A 28 10.79 -13.35 5.99
C THR A 28 11.84 -13.07 4.90
N HIS A 29 11.57 -13.48 3.67
CA HIS A 29 12.40 -13.23 2.49
C HIS A 29 11.52 -12.70 1.37
N ARG A 30 12.01 -11.68 0.68
CA ARG A 30 11.37 -11.20 -0.55
C ARG A 30 12.02 -11.90 -1.73
N GLU A 31 11.27 -12.76 -2.38
CA GLU A 31 11.72 -13.55 -3.52
C GLU A 31 11.09 -13.04 -4.80
N GLY A 32 11.83 -13.17 -5.90
CA GLY A 32 11.35 -12.74 -7.20
C GLY A 32 12.36 -12.96 -8.30
N VAL A 33 12.10 -12.32 -9.43
CA VAL A 33 12.95 -12.37 -10.62
C VAL A 33 13.12 -10.95 -11.15
N ILE A 34 14.36 -10.57 -11.43
CA ILE A 34 14.67 -9.34 -12.16
C ILE A 34 14.76 -9.69 -13.65
N LEU A 35 14.01 -8.96 -14.47
CA LEU A 35 14.06 -9.01 -15.92
C LEU A 35 14.94 -7.86 -16.41
N ALA A 36 16.00 -8.18 -17.20
CA ALA A 36 16.80 -7.17 -17.86
C ALA A 36 16.33 -7.02 -19.33
N GLY A 37 16.08 -5.79 -19.75
CA GLY A 37 15.61 -5.49 -21.09
C GLY A 37 16.20 -4.19 -21.64
N PRO A 38 15.89 -3.82 -22.90
CA PRO A 38 16.45 -2.65 -23.55
C PRO A 38 16.03 -1.32 -22.93
N SER A 39 14.95 -1.31 -22.13
CA SER A 39 14.45 -0.10 -21.45
C SER A 39 14.94 0.01 -20.01
N GLY A 40 15.53 -1.05 -19.44
CA GLY A 40 16.03 -1.10 -18.07
C GLY A 40 15.72 -2.43 -17.39
N PHE A 41 15.38 -2.35 -16.13
CA PHE A 41 15.06 -3.52 -15.31
C PHE A 41 13.58 -3.51 -14.92
N GLY A 42 13.01 -4.72 -14.79
CA GLY A 42 11.67 -4.91 -14.22
C GLY A 42 11.70 -5.99 -13.17
N GLU A 43 10.94 -5.80 -12.09
CA GLU A 43 10.84 -6.76 -10.99
C GLU A 43 9.55 -7.55 -11.09
N PHE A 44 9.66 -8.88 -11.13
CA PHE A 44 8.55 -9.81 -10.99
C PHE A 44 8.66 -10.51 -9.64
N ALA A 45 7.88 -10.06 -8.68
CA ALA A 45 7.93 -10.57 -7.31
C ALA A 45 6.52 -10.66 -6.68
N PRO A 46 5.57 -11.40 -7.26
CA PRO A 46 4.27 -11.65 -6.65
C PRO A 46 4.44 -12.43 -5.33
N PHE A 47 3.42 -12.36 -4.45
CA PHE A 47 3.40 -13.21 -3.27
C PHE A 47 3.07 -14.64 -3.66
N LEU A 48 3.63 -15.62 -2.92
CA LEU A 48 3.52 -17.04 -3.25
C LEU A 48 2.09 -17.59 -3.20
N GLU A 49 1.22 -16.93 -2.43
CA GLU A 49 -0.20 -17.31 -2.31
C GLU A 49 -1.08 -16.83 -3.49
N TYR A 50 -0.52 -16.05 -4.42
CA TYR A 50 -1.29 -15.52 -5.55
C TYR A 50 -1.46 -16.55 -6.66
N ASP A 51 -2.65 -16.53 -7.26
CA ASP A 51 -2.96 -17.35 -8.44
C ASP A 51 -2.27 -16.83 -9.72
N ASP A 52 -2.29 -17.63 -10.76
CA ASP A 52 -1.66 -17.34 -12.04
C ASP A 52 -2.21 -16.04 -12.67
N GLN A 53 -3.50 -15.76 -12.51
CA GLN A 53 -4.11 -14.55 -13.07
C GLN A 53 -3.58 -13.29 -12.39
N THR A 54 -3.43 -13.31 -11.07
CA THR A 54 -2.81 -12.24 -10.29
C THR A 54 -1.33 -12.11 -10.65
N CYS A 55 -0.59 -13.23 -10.70
CA CYS A 55 0.83 -13.25 -11.10
C CYS A 55 1.06 -12.72 -12.52
N ALA A 56 0.14 -12.97 -13.45
CA ALA A 56 0.24 -12.46 -14.83
C ALA A 56 0.25 -10.93 -14.89
N ARG A 57 -0.47 -10.24 -14.01
CA ARG A 57 -0.42 -8.76 -13.90
C ARG A 57 0.94 -8.28 -13.44
N TRP A 58 1.50 -8.90 -12.42
CA TRP A 58 2.85 -8.59 -11.93
C TRP A 58 3.91 -8.81 -13.00
N LEU A 59 3.78 -9.89 -13.77
CA LEU A 59 4.67 -10.16 -14.90
C LEU A 59 4.53 -9.10 -15.99
N ALA A 60 3.30 -8.70 -16.32
CA ALA A 60 3.05 -7.62 -17.27
C ALA A 60 3.73 -6.31 -16.86
N SER A 61 3.66 -5.95 -15.55
CA SER A 61 4.35 -4.79 -15.00
C SER A 61 5.87 -4.89 -15.14
N ALA A 62 6.46 -6.04 -14.81
CA ALA A 62 7.90 -6.28 -14.96
C ALA A 62 8.35 -6.19 -16.42
N ILE A 63 7.58 -6.76 -17.36
CA ILE A 63 7.84 -6.68 -18.79
C ILE A 63 7.71 -5.23 -19.28
N GLU A 64 6.70 -4.50 -18.84
CA GLU A 64 6.55 -3.08 -19.18
C GLU A 64 7.77 -2.26 -18.74
N ALA A 65 8.29 -2.49 -17.54
CA ALA A 65 9.47 -1.80 -17.02
C ALA A 65 10.74 -2.14 -17.82
N ALA A 66 10.96 -3.41 -18.12
CA ALA A 66 12.18 -3.87 -18.82
C ALA A 66 12.18 -3.61 -20.34
N TYR A 67 11.01 -3.66 -20.97
CA TYR A 67 10.88 -3.65 -22.45
C TYR A 67 9.95 -2.56 -22.98
N GLY A 68 9.20 -1.89 -22.13
CA GLY A 68 8.25 -0.86 -22.51
C GLY A 68 8.84 0.54 -22.51
N ARG A 69 7.96 1.51 -22.58
CA ARG A 69 8.29 2.93 -22.42
C ARG A 69 7.33 3.56 -21.43
N TRP A 70 7.87 4.16 -20.40
CA TRP A 70 7.11 4.95 -19.46
C TRP A 70 6.89 6.38 -19.99
N PRO A 71 5.80 7.01 -19.58
CA PRO A 71 5.58 8.42 -19.86
C PRO A 71 6.59 9.27 -19.10
N ASP A 72 6.80 10.48 -19.59
CA ASP A 72 7.67 11.46 -18.91
C ASP A 72 7.14 11.79 -17.50
N SER A 73 8.06 11.95 -16.56
CA SER A 73 7.73 12.38 -15.20
C SER A 73 7.15 13.80 -15.21
N ARG A 74 6.07 14.00 -14.45
CA ARG A 74 5.43 15.30 -14.26
C ARG A 74 5.86 16.03 -13.00
N ARG A 75 6.52 15.33 -12.06
CA ARG A 75 6.95 15.85 -10.76
C ARG A 75 8.37 15.39 -10.47
N GLY A 76 9.16 16.28 -9.87
CA GLY A 76 10.50 15.95 -9.40
C GLY A 76 10.50 15.25 -8.05
N GLU A 77 9.47 15.49 -7.23
CA GLU A 77 9.39 14.97 -5.85
C GLU A 77 7.96 14.53 -5.51
N VAL A 78 7.85 13.48 -4.70
CA VAL A 78 6.59 12.99 -4.12
C VAL A 78 6.82 12.75 -2.63
N PRO A 79 6.01 13.36 -1.72
CA PRO A 79 6.11 13.09 -0.30
C PRO A 79 5.81 11.62 0.01
N VAL A 80 6.62 11.02 0.88
CA VAL A 80 6.44 9.65 1.34
C VAL A 80 5.97 9.61 2.80
N ASN A 81 5.35 8.51 3.19
CA ASN A 81 5.05 8.21 4.59
C ASN A 81 5.91 7.06 5.13
N ALA A 82 6.24 7.11 6.41
CA ALA A 82 6.75 5.94 7.10
C ALA A 82 5.62 4.92 7.32
N ILE A 83 5.96 3.62 7.31
CA ILE A 83 5.02 2.53 7.62
C ILE A 83 5.40 1.95 8.98
N ILE A 84 4.42 1.85 9.87
CA ILE A 84 4.57 1.28 11.22
C ILE A 84 3.79 -0.03 11.26
N PRO A 85 4.47 -1.18 11.36
CA PRO A 85 3.81 -2.47 11.57
C PRO A 85 3.01 -2.51 12.87
N ALA A 86 2.24 -3.58 13.09
CA ALA A 86 1.46 -3.81 14.31
C ALA A 86 2.36 -4.18 15.51
N LEU A 87 3.28 -3.27 15.87
CA LEU A 87 4.23 -3.38 16.98
C LEU A 87 3.61 -2.96 18.32
N ALA A 88 4.28 -3.33 19.42
CA ALA A 88 3.97 -2.75 20.73
C ALA A 88 4.12 -1.21 20.70
N PRO A 89 3.37 -0.45 21.52
CA PRO A 89 3.34 1.01 21.47
C PRO A 89 4.71 1.68 21.53
N HIS A 90 5.59 1.22 22.42
CA HIS A 90 6.95 1.75 22.55
C HIS A 90 7.79 1.58 21.27
N ASP A 91 7.75 0.41 20.67
CA ASP A 91 8.50 0.10 19.43
C ASP A 91 7.94 0.85 18.24
N ALA A 92 6.61 0.98 18.16
CA ALA A 92 5.93 1.76 17.14
C ALA A 92 6.32 3.25 17.22
N ALA A 93 6.33 3.83 18.42
CA ALA A 93 6.78 5.20 18.66
C ALA A 93 8.25 5.41 18.27
N ALA A 94 9.13 4.49 18.67
CA ALA A 94 10.57 4.55 18.33
C ALA A 94 10.79 4.45 16.80
N MET A 95 10.05 3.58 16.12
CA MET A 95 10.11 3.46 14.66
C MET A 95 9.59 4.70 13.95
N ALA A 96 8.47 5.25 14.41
CA ALA A 96 7.90 6.48 13.87
C ALA A 96 8.85 7.67 14.07
N TYR A 97 9.45 7.81 15.26
CA TYR A 97 10.42 8.88 15.54
C TYR A 97 11.62 8.83 14.59
N ARG A 98 12.16 7.64 14.29
CA ARG A 98 13.24 7.49 13.28
C ARG A 98 12.78 7.95 11.89
N GLY A 99 11.58 7.57 11.48
CA GLY A 99 11.01 8.04 10.21
C GLY A 99 10.86 9.56 10.13
N PHE A 100 10.50 10.21 11.24
CA PHE A 100 10.39 11.67 11.28
C PHE A 100 11.74 12.37 11.23
N VAL A 101 12.68 11.94 12.04
CA VAL A 101 13.97 12.64 12.23
C VAL A 101 15.00 12.19 11.20
N GLY A 102 15.05 10.89 10.86
CA GLY A 102 16.01 10.32 9.92
C GLY A 102 15.60 10.48 8.47
N ASP A 103 14.32 10.15 8.16
CA ASP A 103 13.84 10.11 6.79
C ASP A 103 13.03 11.35 6.39
N GLY A 104 12.78 12.27 7.32
CA GLY A 104 12.05 13.51 7.08
C GLY A 104 10.55 13.31 6.78
N CYS A 105 9.98 12.14 7.07
CA CYS A 105 8.57 11.86 6.88
C CYS A 105 7.71 12.77 7.76
N ARG A 106 6.64 13.32 7.22
CA ARG A 106 5.63 14.08 8.00
C ARG A 106 4.39 13.25 8.29
N THR A 107 4.21 12.19 7.54
CA THR A 107 3.07 11.28 7.60
C THR A 107 3.53 9.89 8.00
N VAL A 108 2.73 9.21 8.82
CA VAL A 108 2.90 7.79 9.12
C VAL A 108 1.63 7.02 8.79
N LYS A 109 1.80 5.79 8.31
CA LYS A 109 0.74 4.81 8.15
C LYS A 109 0.94 3.67 9.14
N ILE A 110 -0.02 3.44 10.03
CA ILE A 110 0.05 2.50 11.14
C ILE A 110 -0.81 1.28 10.80
N LYS A 111 -0.27 0.09 10.93
CA LYS A 111 -1.04 -1.16 10.80
C LYS A 111 -1.90 -1.37 12.04
N VAL A 112 -3.17 -1.69 11.81
CA VAL A 112 -4.19 -1.97 12.82
C VAL A 112 -4.97 -3.23 12.42
N ALA A 113 -5.84 -3.70 13.29
CA ALA A 113 -6.66 -4.91 13.05
C ALA A 113 -5.82 -6.19 12.84
N GLU A 114 -4.63 -6.26 13.41
CA GLU A 114 -3.78 -7.44 13.30
C GLU A 114 -4.39 -8.61 14.09
N VAL A 115 -4.32 -9.80 13.51
CA VAL A 115 -4.85 -11.01 14.14
C VAL A 115 -4.20 -11.25 15.50
N GLY A 116 -5.01 -11.46 16.54
CA GLY A 116 -4.54 -11.64 17.92
C GLY A 116 -4.29 -10.35 18.70
N GLN A 117 -4.52 -9.19 18.13
CA GLN A 117 -4.52 -7.90 18.81
C GLN A 117 -5.94 -7.36 19.00
N THR A 118 -6.09 -6.49 19.97
CA THR A 118 -7.36 -5.83 20.32
C THR A 118 -7.40 -4.39 19.82
N LEU A 119 -8.58 -3.79 19.82
CA LEU A 119 -8.71 -2.35 19.55
C LEU A 119 -7.91 -1.49 20.54
N ASP A 120 -7.83 -1.89 21.81
CA ASP A 120 -7.05 -1.16 22.82
C ASP A 120 -5.54 -1.18 22.49
N ASP A 121 -5.02 -2.29 21.93
CA ASP A 121 -3.64 -2.37 21.45
C ASP A 121 -3.40 -1.39 20.28
N ASP A 122 -4.35 -1.29 19.36
CA ASP A 122 -4.29 -0.37 18.23
C ASP A 122 -4.36 1.10 18.67
N VAL A 123 -5.26 1.41 19.60
CA VAL A 123 -5.41 2.76 20.21
C VAL A 123 -4.11 3.16 20.89
N ALA A 124 -3.56 2.31 21.77
CA ALA A 124 -2.32 2.58 22.48
C ALA A 124 -1.13 2.81 21.53
N ARG A 125 -1.09 2.05 20.43
CA ARG A 125 -0.08 2.21 19.36
C ARG A 125 -0.21 3.57 18.67
N VAL A 126 -1.42 3.98 18.30
CA VAL A 126 -1.68 5.26 17.63
C VAL A 126 -1.35 6.43 18.56
N GLU A 127 -1.72 6.37 19.84
CA GLU A 127 -1.37 7.39 20.84
C GLU A 127 0.14 7.54 21.02
N ALA A 128 0.86 6.41 21.08
CA ALA A 128 2.32 6.41 21.20
C ALA A 128 3.00 7.05 19.97
N VAL A 129 2.51 6.76 18.76
CA VAL A 129 3.00 7.38 17.51
C VAL A 129 2.67 8.87 17.48
N ARG A 130 1.47 9.28 17.90
CA ARG A 130 1.10 10.70 18.00
C ARG A 130 2.03 11.44 18.97
N SER A 131 2.34 10.85 20.11
CA SER A 131 3.29 11.42 21.09
C SER A 131 4.70 11.55 20.50
N ALA A 132 5.15 10.58 19.70
CA ALA A 132 6.43 10.64 19.00
C ALA A 132 6.47 11.77 17.96
N GLN A 133 5.37 12.02 17.23
CA GLN A 133 5.26 13.16 16.30
C GLN A 133 5.37 14.51 17.01
N GLN A 134 4.72 14.63 18.17
CA GLN A 134 4.79 15.83 19.00
C GLN A 134 6.21 16.06 19.53
N SER A 135 6.86 15.00 20.04
CA SER A 135 8.23 15.05 20.56
C SER A 135 9.26 15.42 19.48
N ALA A 136 9.04 14.96 18.24
CA ALA A 136 9.88 15.31 17.09
C ALA A 136 9.54 16.67 16.47
N ALA A 137 8.55 17.41 17.02
CA ALA A 137 8.07 18.68 16.50
C ALA A 137 7.77 18.66 14.98
N VAL A 138 7.18 17.57 14.50
CA VAL A 138 6.88 17.36 13.08
C VAL A 138 5.91 18.44 12.57
N PRO A 139 6.25 19.20 11.53
CA PRO A 139 5.34 20.21 11.00
C PRO A 139 4.17 19.58 10.24
N ASN A 140 2.94 19.98 10.57
CA ASN A 140 1.71 19.44 9.96
C ASN A 140 1.69 17.90 9.95
N PRO A 141 1.82 17.24 11.12
CA PRO A 141 1.93 15.80 11.20
C PRO A 141 0.60 15.13 10.82
N ARG A 142 0.67 14.02 10.06
CA ARG A 142 -0.50 13.24 9.64
C ARG A 142 -0.36 11.79 10.07
N ILE A 143 -1.48 11.19 10.48
CA ILE A 143 -1.58 9.77 10.78
C ILE A 143 -2.61 9.15 9.85
N ARG A 144 -2.27 8.01 9.28
CA ARG A 144 -3.11 7.10 8.52
C ARG A 144 -3.13 5.77 9.23
N VAL A 145 -4.22 5.05 9.19
CA VAL A 145 -4.28 3.66 9.67
C VAL A 145 -4.68 2.74 8.53
N ASP A 146 -4.21 1.50 8.56
CA ASP A 146 -4.44 0.51 7.52
C ASP A 146 -4.85 -0.81 8.19
N ALA A 147 -6.09 -1.21 7.97
CA ALA A 147 -6.70 -2.39 8.57
C ALA A 147 -6.67 -3.62 7.64
N ASN A 148 -6.24 -3.48 6.39
CA ASN A 148 -6.15 -4.57 5.39
C ASN A 148 -7.43 -5.44 5.29
N GLY A 149 -8.61 -4.83 5.47
CA GLY A 149 -9.91 -5.52 5.45
C GLY A 149 -10.20 -6.35 6.68
N GLY A 150 -9.54 -6.07 7.80
CA GLY A 150 -9.61 -6.87 9.03
C GLY A 150 -10.88 -6.71 9.84
N TRP A 151 -11.66 -5.64 9.62
CA TRP A 151 -12.88 -5.39 10.41
C TRP A 151 -14.17 -5.76 9.67
N SER A 152 -15.18 -6.15 10.45
CA SER A 152 -16.58 -6.06 10.02
C SER A 152 -17.03 -4.60 9.94
N LEU A 153 -18.15 -4.32 9.27
CA LEU A 153 -18.71 -2.96 9.20
C LEU A 153 -19.00 -2.36 10.60
N ALA A 154 -19.51 -3.19 11.52
CA ALA A 154 -19.81 -2.77 12.88
C ALA A 154 -18.54 -2.44 13.67
N ASP A 155 -17.53 -3.33 13.62
CA ASP A 155 -16.24 -3.11 14.29
C ASP A 155 -15.49 -1.91 13.72
N ALA A 156 -15.49 -1.76 12.39
CA ALA A 156 -14.88 -0.62 11.71
C ALA A 156 -15.47 0.72 12.18
N THR A 157 -16.81 0.78 12.35
CA THR A 157 -17.48 2.01 12.81
C THR A 157 -17.03 2.43 14.21
N VAL A 158 -16.80 1.46 15.11
CA VAL A 158 -16.28 1.71 16.46
C VAL A 158 -14.79 2.04 16.41
N ALA A 159 -14.00 1.20 15.76
CA ALA A 159 -12.55 1.33 15.71
C ALA A 159 -12.11 2.68 15.12
N ILE A 160 -12.73 3.12 14.02
CA ILE A 160 -12.37 4.38 13.36
C ILE A 160 -12.57 5.56 14.30
N ARG A 161 -13.65 5.61 15.08
CA ARG A 161 -13.91 6.70 16.03
C ARG A 161 -12.86 6.75 17.15
N GLU A 162 -12.51 5.59 17.72
CA GLU A 162 -11.50 5.50 18.78
C GLU A 162 -10.10 5.86 18.26
N LEU A 163 -9.73 5.37 17.08
CA LEU A 163 -8.44 5.65 16.47
C LEU A 163 -8.32 7.10 16.00
N ASP A 164 -9.41 7.69 15.50
CA ASP A 164 -9.44 9.11 15.12
C ASP A 164 -9.20 10.01 16.34
N ARG A 165 -9.83 9.68 17.46
CA ARG A 165 -9.63 10.38 18.75
C ARG A 165 -8.18 10.22 19.24
N ALA A 166 -7.63 9.01 19.23
CA ALA A 166 -6.25 8.70 19.62
C ALA A 166 -5.22 9.42 18.76
N ALA A 167 -5.47 9.49 17.46
CA ALA A 167 -4.65 10.21 16.51
C ALA A 167 -4.75 11.74 16.63
N GLY A 168 -5.78 12.28 17.27
CA GLY A 168 -6.11 13.71 17.21
C GLY A 168 -6.48 14.15 15.79
N GLY A 169 -7.16 13.30 15.05
CA GLY A 169 -7.57 13.41 13.65
C GLY A 169 -6.74 12.50 12.73
N LEU A 170 -7.41 11.56 12.07
CA LEU A 170 -6.84 10.71 11.03
C LEU A 170 -6.92 11.41 9.67
N GLU A 171 -5.87 11.27 8.85
CA GLU A 171 -5.93 11.72 7.45
C GLU A 171 -6.87 10.82 6.64
N TYR A 172 -6.80 9.51 6.84
CA TYR A 172 -7.73 8.50 6.32
C TYR A 172 -7.56 7.14 7.01
N VAL A 173 -8.52 6.25 6.78
CA VAL A 173 -8.44 4.82 7.10
C VAL A 173 -8.38 4.03 5.79
N GLU A 174 -7.33 3.20 5.63
CA GLU A 174 -7.12 2.37 4.46
C GLU A 174 -7.76 1.00 4.67
N GLN A 175 -8.58 0.59 3.69
CA GLN A 175 -9.24 -0.71 3.59
C GLN A 175 -9.77 -1.24 4.95
N PRO A 176 -10.70 -0.52 5.60
CA PRO A 176 -11.24 -0.98 6.89
C PRO A 176 -12.01 -2.30 6.77
N CYS A 177 -12.79 -2.48 5.71
CA CYS A 177 -13.57 -3.67 5.41
C CYS A 177 -13.13 -4.30 4.09
N ARG A 178 -13.59 -5.52 3.80
CA ARG A 178 -13.09 -6.31 2.66
C ARG A 178 -13.62 -5.85 1.31
N THR A 179 -14.87 -5.42 1.23
CA THR A 179 -15.57 -5.18 -0.04
C THR A 179 -15.84 -3.70 -0.30
N LEU A 180 -15.94 -3.33 -1.58
CA LEU A 180 -16.34 -1.98 -1.99
C LEU A 180 -17.73 -1.59 -1.45
N ALA A 181 -18.65 -2.55 -1.35
CA ALA A 181 -19.98 -2.30 -0.82
C ALA A 181 -19.93 -1.87 0.66
N GLU A 182 -19.15 -2.58 1.48
CA GLU A 182 -18.93 -2.23 2.89
C GLU A 182 -18.23 -0.87 3.02
N LEU A 183 -17.23 -0.57 2.19
CA LEU A 183 -16.58 0.74 2.19
C LEU A 183 -17.57 1.86 1.86
N ALA A 184 -18.42 1.67 0.84
CA ALA A 184 -19.45 2.63 0.46
C ALA A 184 -20.50 2.87 1.57
N GLU A 185 -20.82 1.83 2.33
CA GLU A 185 -21.74 1.93 3.48
C GLU A 185 -21.06 2.66 4.65
N LEU A 186 -19.81 2.31 4.96
CA LEU A 186 -19.01 2.91 6.04
C LEU A 186 -18.83 4.42 5.83
N ARG A 187 -18.56 4.88 4.59
CA ARG A 187 -18.45 6.31 4.24
C ARG A 187 -19.66 7.16 4.63
N ARG A 188 -20.85 6.55 4.77
CA ARG A 188 -22.07 7.27 5.15
C ARG A 188 -22.19 7.48 6.64
N VAL A 189 -21.43 6.72 7.44
CA VAL A 189 -21.59 6.68 8.90
C VAL A 189 -20.37 7.16 9.68
N VAL A 190 -19.21 7.34 8.99
CA VAL A 190 -18.01 7.91 9.59
C VAL A 190 -17.62 9.22 8.90
N SER A 191 -16.95 10.10 9.63
CA SER A 191 -16.45 11.39 9.11
C SER A 191 -15.01 11.31 8.59
N VAL A 192 -14.27 10.28 9.00
CA VAL A 192 -12.89 10.05 8.55
C VAL A 192 -12.91 9.54 7.10
N PRO A 193 -12.08 10.11 6.19
CA PRO A 193 -12.01 9.63 4.82
C PRO A 193 -11.62 8.15 4.74
N ILE A 194 -12.24 7.41 3.81
CA ILE A 194 -11.97 5.99 3.56
C ILE A 194 -11.10 5.86 2.31
N ALA A 195 -10.01 5.08 2.41
CA ALA A 195 -9.16 4.74 1.28
C ALA A 195 -9.33 3.25 0.89
N ALA A 196 -9.42 2.97 -0.41
CA ALA A 196 -9.52 1.61 -0.95
C ALA A 196 -8.18 1.16 -1.54
N ASP A 197 -7.64 0.02 -1.10
CA ASP A 197 -6.43 -0.65 -1.62
C ASP A 197 -6.77 -2.01 -2.20
N GLU A 198 -6.96 -3.02 -1.33
CA GLU A 198 -7.17 -4.41 -1.75
C GLU A 198 -8.35 -4.55 -2.71
N SER A 199 -9.45 -3.91 -2.39
CA SER A 199 -10.67 -3.98 -3.20
C SER A 199 -10.53 -3.39 -4.61
N ILE A 200 -9.49 -2.59 -4.86
CA ILE A 200 -9.14 -2.06 -6.18
C ILE A 200 -8.15 -2.99 -6.88
N ARG A 201 -7.01 -3.28 -6.26
CA ARG A 201 -5.92 -4.03 -6.90
C ARG A 201 -6.24 -5.50 -7.15
N THR A 202 -7.15 -6.09 -6.38
CA THR A 202 -7.62 -7.46 -6.59
C THR A 202 -8.89 -7.56 -7.46
N ALA A 203 -9.49 -6.42 -7.84
CA ALA A 203 -10.65 -6.40 -8.72
C ALA A 203 -10.34 -7.01 -10.08
N GLY A 204 -11.28 -7.75 -10.64
CA GLY A 204 -11.21 -8.24 -12.02
C GLY A 204 -11.05 -7.10 -13.03
N ASP A 205 -11.72 -5.97 -12.78
CA ASP A 205 -11.62 -4.73 -13.54
C ASP A 205 -11.38 -3.56 -12.57
N PRO A 206 -10.12 -3.15 -12.34
CA PRO A 206 -9.77 -2.06 -11.45
C PRO A 206 -10.36 -0.70 -11.88
N ILE A 207 -10.47 -0.43 -13.17
CA ILE A 207 -11.06 0.82 -13.68
C ILE A 207 -12.53 0.91 -13.29
N ARG A 208 -13.27 -0.17 -13.53
CA ARG A 208 -14.69 -0.25 -13.12
C ARG A 208 -14.85 -0.19 -11.60
N ALA A 209 -13.91 -0.76 -10.84
CA ALA A 209 -13.96 -0.72 -9.38
C ALA A 209 -13.84 0.71 -8.84
N VAL A 210 -12.89 1.51 -9.35
CA VAL A 210 -12.74 2.91 -8.90
C VAL A 210 -13.93 3.79 -9.32
N GLN A 211 -14.59 3.49 -10.43
CA GLN A 211 -15.79 4.21 -10.88
C GLN A 211 -17.01 4.02 -9.97
N GLN A 212 -17.02 3.02 -9.10
CA GLN A 212 -18.09 2.83 -8.12
C GLN A 212 -18.11 3.90 -7.01
N GLN A 213 -17.04 4.69 -6.89
CA GLN A 213 -16.94 5.77 -5.89
C GLN A 213 -17.20 5.30 -4.45
N ALA A 214 -16.78 4.09 -4.13
CA ALA A 214 -16.96 3.47 -2.81
C ALA A 214 -16.00 4.01 -1.74
N ALA A 215 -15.01 4.81 -2.14
CA ALA A 215 -14.00 5.37 -1.25
C ALA A 215 -13.75 6.87 -1.57
N ASP A 216 -13.17 7.59 -0.61
CA ASP A 216 -12.77 9.00 -0.75
C ASP A 216 -11.37 9.12 -1.36
N ILE A 217 -10.57 8.07 -1.23
CA ILE A 217 -9.19 7.98 -1.70
C ILE A 217 -8.99 6.58 -2.31
N VAL A 218 -8.18 6.50 -3.36
CA VAL A 218 -7.79 5.23 -3.97
C VAL A 218 -6.28 5.03 -3.77
N VAL A 219 -5.89 3.86 -3.25
CA VAL A 219 -4.49 3.44 -3.19
C VAL A 219 -4.16 2.64 -4.43
N VAL A 220 -3.10 3.04 -5.13
CA VAL A 220 -2.64 2.44 -6.39
C VAL A 220 -1.28 1.80 -6.19
N LYS A 221 -1.14 0.55 -6.58
CA LYS A 221 0.12 -0.19 -6.60
C LYS A 221 0.38 -0.68 -8.02
N VAL A 222 1.51 -0.30 -8.59
CA VAL A 222 1.82 -0.53 -10.01
C VAL A 222 1.91 -2.03 -10.36
N PRO A 223 2.68 -2.89 -9.63
CA PRO A 223 2.83 -4.28 -10.01
C PRO A 223 1.50 -5.07 -10.02
N PRO A 224 0.67 -5.04 -8.97
CA PRO A 224 -0.60 -5.79 -8.99
C PRO A 224 -1.63 -5.27 -9.99
N LEU A 225 -1.51 -4.03 -10.46
CA LEU A 225 -2.37 -3.49 -11.52
C LEU A 225 -1.90 -3.92 -12.93
N GLY A 226 -0.63 -4.28 -13.12
CA GLY A 226 -0.13 -4.73 -14.40
C GLY A 226 0.76 -3.72 -15.15
N GLY A 227 1.21 -2.67 -14.46
CA GLY A 227 2.16 -1.70 -14.98
C GLY A 227 1.74 -0.23 -14.81
N VAL A 228 2.66 0.67 -15.16
CA VAL A 228 2.50 2.12 -15.01
C VAL A 228 1.36 2.65 -15.90
N ASN A 229 1.24 2.13 -17.13
CA ASN A 229 0.21 2.63 -18.06
C ASN A 229 -1.20 2.31 -17.54
N LEU A 230 -1.46 1.07 -17.09
CA LEU A 230 -2.75 0.72 -16.51
C LEU A 230 -3.00 1.44 -15.18
N ALA A 231 -1.98 1.58 -14.34
CA ALA A 231 -2.09 2.37 -13.11
C ALA A 231 -2.53 3.82 -13.41
N ARG A 232 -2.00 4.45 -14.47
CA ARG A 232 -2.41 5.79 -14.92
C ARG A 232 -3.86 5.84 -15.41
N GLU A 233 -4.33 4.81 -16.09
CA GLU A 233 -5.73 4.71 -16.52
C GLU A 233 -6.65 4.62 -15.30
N VAL A 234 -6.31 3.80 -14.30
CA VAL A 234 -7.03 3.71 -13.01
C VAL A 234 -7.06 5.08 -12.30
N VAL A 235 -5.91 5.76 -12.22
CA VAL A 235 -5.82 7.12 -11.64
C VAL A 235 -6.72 8.11 -12.39
N GLY A 236 -6.71 8.05 -13.73
CA GLY A 236 -7.56 8.92 -14.56
C GLY A 236 -9.06 8.66 -14.38
N ALA A 237 -9.43 7.42 -14.10
CA ALA A 237 -10.82 7.01 -13.90
C ALA A 237 -11.34 7.22 -12.47
N ALA A 238 -10.45 7.39 -11.49
CA ALA A 238 -10.81 7.38 -10.06
C ALA A 238 -11.72 8.56 -9.66
N GLY A 239 -11.49 9.75 -10.21
CA GLY A 239 -12.28 10.95 -9.85
C GLY A 239 -12.11 11.43 -8.40
N VAL A 240 -11.21 10.82 -7.65
CA VAL A 240 -10.87 11.11 -6.25
C VAL A 240 -9.35 11.17 -6.07
N PRO A 241 -8.83 11.72 -4.97
CA PRO A 241 -7.39 11.69 -4.67
C PRO A 241 -6.82 10.27 -4.71
N VAL A 242 -5.57 10.15 -5.17
CA VAL A 242 -4.86 8.88 -5.28
C VAL A 242 -3.57 8.92 -4.48
N VAL A 243 -3.30 7.83 -3.76
CA VAL A 243 -2.03 7.57 -3.08
C VAL A 243 -1.33 6.44 -3.82
N VAL A 244 -0.10 6.67 -4.26
CA VAL A 244 0.75 5.62 -4.84
C VAL A 244 1.48 4.92 -3.70
N SER A 245 1.47 3.59 -3.72
CA SER A 245 2.09 2.75 -2.70
C SER A 245 2.96 1.66 -3.35
N GLY A 246 3.99 1.21 -2.64
CA GLY A 246 4.77 0.05 -3.02
C GLY A 246 4.08 -1.28 -2.67
N ALA A 247 4.60 -2.36 -3.22
CA ALA A 247 4.11 -3.72 -3.01
C ALA A 247 5.19 -4.64 -2.40
N MET A 248 6.02 -4.11 -1.51
CA MET A 248 7.22 -4.73 -0.96
C MET A 248 8.29 -4.99 -2.04
N ASP A 249 8.42 -4.04 -2.93
CA ASP A 249 9.37 -4.11 -4.04
C ASP A 249 10.80 -3.98 -3.51
N SER A 250 11.78 -4.53 -4.26
CA SER A 250 13.19 -4.27 -4.03
C SER A 250 13.57 -2.85 -4.50
N ALA A 251 14.85 -2.52 -4.48
CA ALA A 251 15.34 -1.25 -5.02
C ALA A 251 15.21 -1.12 -6.55
N VAL A 252 14.78 -2.18 -7.23
CA VAL A 252 14.55 -2.21 -8.68
C VAL A 252 13.06 -1.97 -9.02
N GLY A 253 12.16 -2.51 -8.18
CA GLY A 253 10.72 -2.44 -8.39
C GLY A 253 10.05 -1.13 -8.00
#